data_c364c9d7f099089aede5e3ffae14612c
#
_entry.id   c364c9d7f099089aede5e3ffae14612c
#
_cell.length_a   1.000
_cell.length_b   1.000
_cell.length_c   1.000
_cell.angle_alpha   90.00
_cell.angle_beta   90.00
_cell.angle_gamma   90.00
#
_symmetry.space_group_name_H-M   'P 1'
#
loop_
_entity.id
_entity.type
_entity.pdbx_description
1 polymer ?
#
loop_
_entity_poly.entity_id
_entity_poly.type
_entity_poly.pdbx_seq_one_letter_code
_entity_poly.pdbx_strand_id
1 'polypeptide(L)'
;MVSNAYRPTLRIALERVGTAVAFGLAPVCAFALMLSVGLDPGPLSHDFHYELYPEAAALLDGRNPFPDDFDPAGLQPNLIWPPVAALLVSPLTALPIATADVVMAFLGLVCLGLALWLVGLRDWRVYGAFALWPQAVGEMRVSHLTPVLALLLALAWRDRDRELRAGLTIGLAIALKFFLWPLAVWLASERRLRGTALAVGTALASLLLVAPFMPLGTYVRMLMELGRTFDQDAYTVFGLLAQLGAPDAPARGVTFALVALLLAATWRLRSFPLAIAAALVCSPIVWLDYYALLAVPLAVARPRLSPVWLVPLITWGAAGSGFGIGDPVDSARVLVAFGVVTAVCALAERDRPPAWRMEPDARTSPQATTGTAEAA
;
A
#
# COMPACT_ATOMS: atom_id res chain seq x y z
N MET A 1 21.18 42.08 37.56
CA MET A 1 20.63 41.98 36.19
C MET A 1 21.07 40.65 35.58
N VAL A 2 20.31 39.57 35.74
CA VAL A 2 20.65 38.28 35.16
C VAL A 2 20.09 38.27 33.72
N SER A 3 21.00 38.06 32.79
CA SER A 3 20.89 38.24 31.37
C SER A 3 19.71 37.45 30.75
N ASN A 4 18.88 38.15 30.00
CA ASN A 4 17.74 37.64 29.19
C ASN A 4 18.17 36.73 28.00
N ALA A 5 19.45 36.45 27.84
CA ALA A 5 20.02 35.67 26.74
C ALA A 5 19.82 34.14 26.86
N TYR A 6 19.54 33.62 28.06
CA TYR A 6 19.35 32.18 28.31
C TYR A 6 17.94 31.67 27.98
N ARG A 7 16.93 32.56 27.87
CA ARG A 7 15.52 32.15 27.60
C ARG A 7 15.26 31.56 26.21
N PRO A 8 15.84 32.10 25.11
CA PRO A 8 15.57 31.54 23.76
C PRO A 8 16.18 30.15 23.54
N THR A 9 17.36 29.87 24.12
CA THR A 9 18.04 28.58 24.00
C THR A 9 17.31 27.48 24.75
N LEU A 10 16.81 27.74 25.95
CA LEU A 10 16.02 26.76 26.72
C LEU A 10 14.69 26.46 26.03
N ARG A 11 14.00 27.47 25.50
CA ARG A 11 12.74 27.27 24.76
C ARG A 11 12.95 26.40 23.52
N ILE A 12 13.97 26.66 22.72
CA ILE A 12 14.30 25.85 21.54
C ILE A 12 14.66 24.41 21.93
N ALA A 13 15.40 24.22 23.04
CA ALA A 13 15.74 22.90 23.54
C ALA A 13 14.49 22.14 23.98
N LEU A 14 13.58 22.76 24.71
CA LEU A 14 12.31 22.17 25.16
C LEU A 14 11.40 21.82 23.97
N GLU A 15 11.31 22.68 22.96
CA GLU A 15 10.55 22.42 21.74
C GLU A 15 11.13 21.22 20.97
N ARG A 16 12.46 21.10 20.88
CA ARG A 16 13.12 19.94 20.25
C ARG A 16 12.88 18.65 21.03
N VAL A 17 13.04 18.67 22.33
CA VAL A 17 12.78 17.52 23.21
C VAL A 17 11.30 17.12 23.12
N GLY A 18 10.38 18.09 23.25
CA GLY A 18 8.94 17.83 23.11
C GLY A 18 8.58 17.21 21.77
N THR A 19 9.18 17.71 20.68
CA THR A 19 9.00 17.14 19.34
C THR A 19 9.56 15.71 19.26
N ALA A 20 10.74 15.45 19.82
CA ALA A 20 11.35 14.12 19.82
C ALA A 20 10.53 13.11 20.64
N VAL A 21 9.98 13.55 21.77
CA VAL A 21 9.07 12.71 22.58
C VAL A 21 7.76 12.47 21.83
N ALA A 22 7.10 13.53 21.31
CA ALA A 22 5.78 13.41 20.69
C ALA A 22 5.77 12.61 19.37
N PHE A 23 6.81 12.75 18.56
CA PHE A 23 6.88 12.11 17.23
C PHE A 23 7.93 10.99 17.10
N GLY A 24 8.70 10.75 18.14
CA GLY A 24 9.69 9.68 18.19
C GLY A 24 9.33 8.65 19.27
N LEU A 25 9.59 9.00 20.52
CA LEU A 25 9.45 8.05 21.62
C LEU A 25 7.99 7.60 21.83
N ALA A 26 7.05 8.53 21.90
CA ALA A 26 5.65 8.20 22.16
C ALA A 26 5.02 7.33 21.07
N PRO A 27 5.18 7.60 19.77
CA PRO A 27 4.73 6.70 18.70
C PRO A 27 5.35 5.30 18.80
N VAL A 28 6.65 5.19 19.04
CA VAL A 28 7.32 3.88 19.18
C VAL A 28 6.78 3.11 20.39
N CYS A 29 6.63 3.76 21.54
CA CYS A 29 6.06 3.14 22.73
C CYS A 29 4.59 2.74 22.53
N ALA A 30 3.79 3.61 21.92
CA ALA A 30 2.40 3.33 21.62
C ALA A 30 2.26 2.17 20.61
N PHE A 31 3.07 2.18 19.55
CA PHE A 31 3.12 1.10 18.57
C PHE A 31 3.50 -0.23 19.21
N ALA A 32 4.57 -0.26 20.01
CA ALA A 32 4.99 -1.45 20.74
C ALA A 32 3.91 -1.95 21.71
N LEU A 33 3.25 -1.03 22.43
CA LEU A 33 2.15 -1.35 23.33
C LEU A 33 0.94 -1.91 22.56
N MET A 34 0.57 -1.30 21.44
CA MET A 34 -0.52 -1.79 20.60
C MET A 34 -0.25 -3.18 20.05
N LEU A 35 0.98 -3.46 19.62
CA LEU A 35 1.38 -4.81 19.23
C LEU A 35 1.30 -5.80 20.39
N SER A 36 1.69 -5.41 21.61
CA SER A 36 1.73 -6.32 22.76
C SER A 36 0.36 -6.57 23.40
N VAL A 37 -0.50 -5.54 23.48
CA VAL A 37 -1.83 -5.62 24.11
C VAL A 37 -2.91 -6.06 23.13
N GLY A 38 -2.80 -5.69 21.86
CA GLY A 38 -3.75 -6.08 20.83
C GLY A 38 -3.49 -7.47 20.25
N LEU A 39 -2.55 -8.22 20.77
CA LEU A 39 -2.36 -9.63 20.43
C LEU A 39 -3.42 -10.42 21.19
N ASP A 40 -4.53 -10.73 20.55
CA ASP A 40 -5.26 -11.95 20.85
C ASP A 40 -4.22 -13.09 20.95
N PRO A 41 -4.44 -14.17 21.73
CA PRO A 41 -3.45 -15.23 21.91
C PRO A 41 -3.18 -16.00 20.61
N GLY A 42 -2.78 -15.28 19.57
CA GLY A 42 -2.43 -15.74 18.24
C GLY A 42 -0.98 -15.39 17.89
N PRO A 43 -0.40 -16.01 16.87
CA PRO A 43 0.94 -15.67 16.41
C PRO A 43 0.99 -14.24 15.88
N LEU A 44 2.14 -13.58 16.06
CA LEU A 44 2.49 -12.42 15.28
C LEU A 44 2.45 -12.83 13.79
N SER A 45 2.00 -11.97 12.90
CA SER A 45 1.94 -12.31 11.47
C SER A 45 0.86 -13.36 11.14
N HIS A 46 -0.35 -13.18 11.65
CA HIS A 46 -1.44 -14.15 11.56
C HIS A 46 -1.66 -14.71 10.14
N ASP A 47 -1.82 -13.86 9.13
CA ASP A 47 -2.10 -14.32 7.77
C ASP A 47 -0.88 -14.94 7.08
N PHE A 48 0.33 -14.45 7.40
CA PHE A 48 1.53 -15.12 6.97
C PHE A 48 1.64 -16.51 7.59
N HIS A 49 1.38 -16.64 8.90
CA HIS A 49 1.48 -17.87 9.65
C HIS A 49 0.51 -18.96 9.15
N TYR A 50 -0.75 -18.58 8.97
CA TYR A 50 -1.82 -19.54 8.64
C TYR A 50 -2.08 -19.69 7.14
N GLU A 51 -1.68 -18.73 6.33
CA GLU A 51 -1.94 -18.74 4.88
C GLU A 51 -0.64 -18.86 4.07
N LEU A 52 0.16 -17.80 4.00
CA LEU A 52 1.29 -17.71 3.08
C LEU A 52 2.41 -18.72 3.34
N TYR A 53 2.74 -18.98 4.62
CA TYR A 53 3.80 -19.93 4.97
C TYR A 53 3.41 -21.38 4.63
N PRO A 54 2.22 -21.90 5.01
CA PRO A 54 1.78 -23.24 4.61
C PRO A 54 1.67 -23.41 3.10
N GLU A 55 1.23 -22.38 2.39
CA GLU A 55 1.16 -22.39 0.92
C GLU A 55 2.51 -22.53 0.28
N ALA A 56 3.45 -21.70 0.74
CA ALA A 56 4.81 -21.73 0.23
C ALA A 56 5.45 -23.12 0.47
N ALA A 57 5.22 -23.71 1.64
CA ALA A 57 5.68 -25.06 1.96
C ALA A 57 5.02 -26.11 1.03
N ALA A 58 3.70 -26.02 0.81
CA ALA A 58 2.98 -26.93 -0.07
C ALA A 58 3.51 -26.84 -1.52
N LEU A 59 3.77 -25.63 -2.04
CA LEU A 59 4.34 -25.44 -3.37
C LEU A 59 5.74 -26.06 -3.50
N LEU A 60 6.60 -25.90 -2.50
CA LEU A 60 7.95 -26.48 -2.52
C LEU A 60 7.91 -28.03 -2.48
N ASP A 61 6.91 -28.59 -1.80
CA ASP A 61 6.64 -30.03 -1.77
C ASP A 61 5.97 -30.56 -3.05
N GLY A 62 5.68 -29.70 -4.01
CA GLY A 62 4.93 -30.05 -5.24
C GLY A 62 3.45 -30.39 -4.99
N ARG A 63 2.92 -30.01 -3.83
CA ARG A 63 1.50 -30.19 -3.48
C ARG A 63 0.68 -29.01 -3.94
N ASN A 64 -0.61 -29.26 -4.25
CA ASN A 64 -1.56 -28.19 -4.50
C ASN A 64 -1.77 -27.38 -3.21
N PRO A 65 -1.45 -26.07 -3.18
CA PRO A 65 -1.68 -25.24 -2.00
C PRO A 65 -3.17 -24.93 -1.77
N PHE A 66 -4.03 -25.21 -2.76
CA PHE A 66 -5.48 -24.96 -2.69
C PHE A 66 -6.21 -26.29 -2.53
N PRO A 67 -6.81 -26.58 -1.38
CA PRO A 67 -7.60 -27.79 -1.20
C PRO A 67 -8.79 -27.81 -2.15
N ASP A 68 -9.15 -29.01 -2.64
CA ASP A 68 -10.32 -29.20 -3.53
C ASP A 68 -11.64 -28.94 -2.79
N ASP A 69 -11.64 -29.04 -1.47
CA ASP A 69 -12.77 -28.87 -0.54
C ASP A 69 -12.76 -27.47 0.13
N PHE A 70 -12.41 -26.45 -0.61
CA PHE A 70 -12.39 -25.09 -0.13
C PHE A 70 -13.73 -24.68 0.49
N ASP A 71 -13.73 -24.40 1.79
CA ASP A 71 -14.88 -23.88 2.55
C ASP A 71 -14.59 -22.45 3.00
N PRO A 72 -15.15 -21.41 2.34
CA PRO A 72 -14.92 -20.02 2.71
C PRO A 72 -15.51 -19.64 4.08
N ALA A 73 -16.47 -20.41 4.59
CA ALA A 73 -17.05 -20.23 5.91
C ALA A 73 -16.32 -21.04 7.00
N GLY A 74 -15.45 -21.96 6.60
CA GLY A 74 -14.64 -22.76 7.49
C GLY A 74 -13.52 -21.95 8.14
N LEU A 75 -13.09 -22.41 9.33
CA LEU A 75 -11.90 -21.90 10.04
C LEU A 75 -10.57 -22.36 9.38
N GLN A 76 -10.63 -22.94 8.20
CA GLN A 76 -9.44 -23.33 7.44
C GLN A 76 -8.75 -22.07 6.91
N PRO A 77 -7.42 -22.02 6.92
CA PRO A 77 -6.70 -20.90 6.30
C PRO A 77 -7.08 -20.80 4.82
N ASN A 78 -7.80 -19.73 4.51
CA ASN A 78 -8.34 -19.50 3.17
C ASN A 78 -7.34 -18.70 2.37
N LEU A 79 -6.75 -19.36 1.42
CA LEU A 79 -5.80 -18.80 0.48
C LEU A 79 -6.39 -17.65 -0.32
N ILE A 80 -5.95 -16.43 -0.04
CA ILE A 80 -6.44 -15.23 -0.75
C ILE A 80 -5.38 -14.73 -1.75
N TRP A 81 -4.16 -15.26 -1.66
CA TRP A 81 -3.01 -14.73 -2.39
C TRP A 81 -2.82 -15.43 -3.75
N PRO A 82 -2.39 -14.69 -4.79
CA PRO A 82 -1.91 -15.34 -5.99
C PRO A 82 -0.72 -16.25 -5.68
N PRO A 83 -0.59 -17.42 -6.32
CA PRO A 83 0.46 -18.38 -5.99
C PRO A 83 1.89 -17.84 -6.14
N VAL A 84 2.09 -16.80 -6.95
CA VAL A 84 3.39 -16.12 -7.02
C VAL A 84 3.75 -15.44 -5.70
N ALA A 85 2.77 -15.10 -4.87
CA ALA A 85 3.01 -14.58 -3.52
C ALA A 85 3.64 -15.65 -2.62
N ALA A 86 3.14 -16.89 -2.67
CA ALA A 86 3.72 -18.02 -1.96
C ALA A 86 5.16 -18.31 -2.44
N LEU A 87 5.44 -18.21 -3.75
CA LEU A 87 6.81 -18.32 -4.27
C LEU A 87 7.73 -17.22 -3.73
N LEU A 88 7.23 -15.99 -3.59
CA LEU A 88 8.01 -14.88 -3.04
C LEU A 88 8.44 -15.15 -1.60
N VAL A 89 7.56 -15.72 -0.77
CA VAL A 89 7.84 -15.98 0.65
C VAL A 89 8.47 -17.36 0.90
N SER A 90 8.58 -18.21 -0.12
CA SER A 90 9.12 -19.58 0.00
C SER A 90 10.50 -19.67 0.66
N PRO A 91 11.45 -18.71 0.54
CA PRO A 91 12.70 -18.78 1.27
C PRO A 91 12.52 -18.76 2.80
N LEU A 92 11.42 -18.21 3.30
CA LEU A 92 11.14 -18.15 4.74
C LEU A 92 10.74 -19.52 5.32
N THR A 93 10.31 -20.46 4.49
CA THR A 93 9.98 -21.82 4.95
C THR A 93 11.20 -22.64 5.37
N ALA A 94 12.42 -22.17 5.06
CA ALA A 94 13.64 -22.73 5.61
C ALA A 94 13.85 -22.41 7.11
N LEU A 95 13.06 -21.49 7.67
CA LEU A 95 13.09 -21.11 9.09
C LEU A 95 11.95 -21.79 9.84
N PRO A 96 12.11 -22.06 11.15
CA PRO A 96 10.96 -22.40 12.00
C PRO A 96 9.88 -21.31 11.92
N ILE A 97 8.61 -21.69 11.84
CA ILE A 97 7.49 -20.78 11.57
C ILE A 97 7.47 -19.55 12.50
N ALA A 98 7.67 -19.74 13.82
CA ALA A 98 7.73 -18.61 14.74
C ALA A 98 8.87 -17.62 14.46
N THR A 99 9.99 -18.08 13.88
CA THR A 99 11.10 -17.21 13.46
C THR A 99 10.73 -16.53 12.16
N ALA A 100 10.10 -17.25 11.23
CA ALA A 100 9.64 -16.71 9.96
C ALA A 100 8.60 -15.60 10.16
N ASP A 101 7.68 -15.73 11.13
CA ASP A 101 6.71 -14.72 11.52
C ASP A 101 7.38 -13.39 11.91
N VAL A 102 8.39 -13.45 12.77
CA VAL A 102 9.14 -12.25 13.20
C VAL A 102 9.91 -11.63 12.03
N VAL A 103 10.54 -12.47 11.21
CA VAL A 103 11.28 -12.01 10.02
C VAL A 103 10.31 -11.33 9.03
N MET A 104 9.14 -11.92 8.79
CA MET A 104 8.15 -11.37 7.86
C MET A 104 7.62 -10.02 8.36
N ALA A 105 7.26 -9.89 9.64
CA ALA A 105 6.84 -8.63 10.24
C ALA A 105 7.94 -7.55 10.14
N PHE A 106 9.19 -7.92 10.41
CA PHE A 106 10.33 -7.01 10.26
C PHE A 106 10.55 -6.57 8.82
N LEU A 107 10.50 -7.49 7.85
CA LEU A 107 10.58 -7.17 6.43
C LEU A 107 9.46 -6.23 5.99
N GLY A 108 8.26 -6.41 6.52
CA GLY A 108 7.14 -5.49 6.29
C GLY A 108 7.45 -4.06 6.74
N LEU A 109 7.97 -3.89 7.96
CA LEU A 109 8.40 -2.56 8.46
C LEU A 109 9.48 -1.93 7.57
N VAL A 110 10.47 -2.73 7.17
CA VAL A 110 11.55 -2.27 6.28
C VAL A 110 10.97 -1.84 4.93
N CYS A 111 10.08 -2.63 4.34
CA CYS A 111 9.43 -2.29 3.07
C CYS A 111 8.64 -0.99 3.15
N LEU A 112 7.82 -0.80 4.19
CA LEU A 112 7.05 0.44 4.39
C LEU A 112 7.98 1.65 4.59
N GLY A 113 8.98 1.52 5.47
CA GLY A 113 9.95 2.59 5.70
C GLY A 113 10.72 2.96 4.43
N LEU A 114 11.17 1.95 3.68
CA LEU A 114 11.89 2.14 2.42
C LEU A 114 10.98 2.73 1.33
N ALA A 115 9.72 2.31 1.24
CA ALA A 115 8.76 2.88 0.30
C ALA A 115 8.62 4.40 0.49
N LEU A 116 8.41 4.85 1.72
CA LEU A 116 8.29 6.27 2.05
C LEU A 116 9.60 7.03 1.78
N TRP A 117 10.74 6.41 2.12
CA TRP A 117 12.06 7.00 1.87
C TRP A 117 12.34 7.15 0.37
N LEU A 118 11.99 6.16 -0.46
CA LEU A 118 12.23 6.17 -1.91
C LEU A 118 11.44 7.27 -2.63
N VAL A 119 10.26 7.62 -2.16
CA VAL A 119 9.45 8.71 -2.72
C VAL A 119 9.84 10.09 -2.18
N GLY A 120 10.89 10.18 -1.38
CA GLY A 120 11.48 11.45 -0.95
C GLY A 120 11.05 11.93 0.43
N LEU A 121 10.35 11.13 1.23
CA LEU A 121 10.03 11.48 2.60
C LEU A 121 11.31 11.51 3.45
N ARG A 122 11.58 12.65 4.11
CA ARG A 122 12.75 12.86 4.96
C ARG A 122 12.40 13.42 6.35
N ASP A 123 11.16 13.85 6.53
CA ASP A 123 10.67 14.33 7.83
C ASP A 123 10.37 13.12 8.74
N TRP A 124 11.26 12.87 9.70
CA TRP A 124 11.16 11.75 10.64
C TRP A 124 9.87 11.75 11.48
N ARG A 125 9.25 12.94 11.70
CA ARG A 125 7.98 13.06 12.43
C ARG A 125 6.82 12.36 11.69
N VAL A 126 6.91 12.32 10.38
CA VAL A 126 5.92 11.61 9.55
C VAL A 126 6.00 10.11 9.76
N TYR A 127 7.21 9.55 9.90
CA TYR A 127 7.36 8.12 10.22
C TYR A 127 6.73 7.79 11.58
N GLY A 128 6.90 8.67 12.59
CA GLY A 128 6.23 8.52 13.87
C GLY A 128 4.71 8.60 13.77
N ALA A 129 4.18 9.59 13.03
CA ALA A 129 2.74 9.69 12.79
C ALA A 129 2.19 8.47 12.01
N PHE A 130 2.92 8.00 10.99
CA PHE A 130 2.54 6.82 10.20
C PHE A 130 2.57 5.53 11.02
N ALA A 131 3.54 5.38 11.93
CA ALA A 131 3.61 4.22 12.83
C ALA A 131 2.37 4.10 13.73
N LEU A 132 1.63 5.19 13.95
CA LEU A 132 0.37 5.20 14.70
C LEU A 132 -0.86 4.93 13.81
N TRP A 133 -0.71 4.82 12.51
CA TRP A 133 -1.85 4.49 11.66
C TRP A 133 -2.35 3.08 11.98
N PRO A 134 -3.67 2.87 12.16
CA PRO A 134 -4.23 1.51 12.32
C PRO A 134 -3.80 0.56 11.20
N GLN A 135 -3.62 1.08 9.98
CA GLN A 135 -3.16 0.35 8.81
C GLN A 135 -1.74 -0.20 8.98
N ALA A 136 -0.83 0.59 9.55
CA ALA A 136 0.54 0.17 9.78
C ALA A 136 0.64 -0.84 10.94
N VAL A 137 -0.16 -0.62 11.99
CA VAL A 137 -0.22 -1.54 13.13
C VAL A 137 -0.88 -2.85 12.74
N GLY A 138 -2.00 -2.79 12.01
CA GLY A 138 -2.72 -3.95 11.50
C GLY A 138 -1.83 -4.80 10.61
N GLU A 139 -1.08 -4.17 9.69
CA GLU A 139 -0.16 -4.86 8.80
C GLU A 139 0.89 -5.67 9.56
N MET A 140 1.42 -5.16 10.68
CA MET A 140 2.39 -5.92 11.50
C MET A 140 1.76 -7.13 12.18
N ARG A 141 0.47 -7.08 12.50
CA ARG A 141 -0.27 -8.19 13.12
C ARG A 141 -0.61 -9.30 12.13
N VAL A 142 -0.96 -8.94 10.91
CA VAL A 142 -1.37 -9.90 9.87
C VAL A 142 -0.21 -10.28 8.95
N SER A 143 0.75 -9.39 8.75
CA SER A 143 1.92 -9.54 7.86
C SER A 143 1.55 -9.99 6.46
N HIS A 144 0.66 -9.21 5.86
CA HIS A 144 0.35 -9.32 4.44
C HIS A 144 1.53 -8.86 3.54
N LEU A 145 1.33 -8.95 2.24
CA LEU A 145 2.28 -8.39 1.27
C LEU A 145 2.00 -6.91 0.94
N THR A 146 1.08 -6.24 1.64
CA THR A 146 0.79 -4.81 1.46
C THR A 146 2.06 -3.93 1.57
N PRO A 147 3.01 -4.18 2.49
CA PRO A 147 4.28 -3.45 2.52
C PRO A 147 5.12 -3.64 1.27
N VAL A 148 5.15 -4.85 0.71
CA VAL A 148 5.85 -5.14 -0.56
C VAL A 148 5.16 -4.41 -1.71
N LEU A 149 3.82 -4.39 -1.72
CA LEU A 149 3.06 -3.62 -2.71
C LEU A 149 3.35 -2.13 -2.59
N ALA A 150 3.38 -1.57 -1.37
CA ALA A 150 3.75 -0.16 -1.14
C ALA A 150 5.15 0.15 -1.66
N LEU A 151 6.12 -0.76 -1.46
CA LEU A 151 7.47 -0.63 -1.99
C LEU A 151 7.47 -0.65 -3.53
N LEU A 152 6.75 -1.57 -4.15
CA LEU A 152 6.60 -1.62 -5.60
C LEU A 152 5.93 -0.35 -6.17
N LEU A 153 4.90 0.17 -5.49
CA LEU A 153 4.27 1.45 -5.86
C LEU A 153 5.26 2.62 -5.77
N ALA A 154 6.08 2.66 -4.72
CA ALA A 154 7.12 3.67 -4.55
C ALA A 154 8.19 3.59 -5.63
N LEU A 155 8.61 2.38 -6.02
CA LEU A 155 9.54 2.14 -7.12
C LEU A 155 8.91 2.54 -8.47
N ALA A 156 7.65 2.17 -8.71
CA ALA A 156 6.93 2.55 -9.93
C ALA A 156 6.83 4.08 -10.07
N TRP A 157 6.52 4.78 -8.98
CA TRP A 157 6.49 6.25 -8.95
C TRP A 157 7.88 6.86 -9.18
N ARG A 158 8.90 6.35 -8.48
CA ARG A 158 10.28 6.82 -8.60
C ARG A 158 10.84 6.64 -10.01
N ASP A 159 10.60 5.47 -10.59
CA ASP A 159 11.08 5.11 -11.93
C ASP A 159 10.05 5.41 -13.03
N ARG A 160 9.02 6.25 -12.74
CA ARG A 160 7.93 6.57 -13.69
C ARG A 160 8.42 7.09 -15.04
N ASP A 161 9.60 7.75 -15.08
CA ASP A 161 10.21 8.24 -16.31
C ASP A 161 10.99 7.14 -17.07
N ARG A 162 11.17 5.97 -16.46
CA ARG A 162 11.81 4.78 -17.04
C ARG A 162 10.75 3.74 -17.36
N GLU A 163 10.16 3.85 -18.53
CA GLU A 163 8.97 3.11 -18.96
C GLU A 163 9.00 1.61 -18.61
N LEU A 164 10.11 0.92 -18.94
CA LEU A 164 10.21 -0.54 -18.67
C LEU A 164 10.33 -0.87 -17.19
N ARG A 165 11.03 -0.06 -16.40
CA ARG A 165 11.14 -0.29 -14.96
C ARG A 165 9.81 -0.07 -14.25
N ALA A 166 9.12 1.02 -14.57
CA ALA A 166 7.79 1.28 -14.06
C ALA A 166 6.82 0.16 -14.48
N GLY A 167 6.89 -0.30 -15.73
CA GLY A 167 6.09 -1.41 -16.23
C GLY A 167 6.33 -2.70 -15.47
N LEU A 168 7.59 -3.09 -15.27
CA LEU A 168 7.95 -4.29 -14.53
C LEU A 168 7.46 -4.23 -13.07
N THR A 169 7.71 -3.12 -12.36
CA THR A 169 7.30 -2.97 -10.96
C THR A 169 5.79 -3.00 -10.79
N ILE A 170 5.03 -2.37 -11.71
CA ILE A 170 3.57 -2.43 -11.70
C ILE A 170 3.09 -3.85 -12.04
N GLY A 171 3.72 -4.51 -13.02
CA GLY A 171 3.40 -5.89 -13.38
C GLY A 171 3.59 -6.86 -12.20
N LEU A 172 4.68 -6.71 -11.43
CA LEU A 172 4.92 -7.48 -10.21
C LEU A 172 3.87 -7.15 -9.13
N ALA A 173 3.50 -5.88 -8.97
CA ALA A 173 2.45 -5.50 -8.02
C ALA A 173 1.10 -6.14 -8.39
N ILE A 174 0.72 -6.13 -9.67
CA ILE A 174 -0.49 -6.80 -10.17
C ILE A 174 -0.40 -8.32 -9.99
N ALA A 175 0.77 -8.92 -10.25
CA ALA A 175 1.00 -10.35 -10.06
C ALA A 175 0.80 -10.79 -8.60
N LEU A 176 1.24 -9.96 -7.64
CA LEU A 176 1.07 -10.21 -6.21
C LEU A 176 -0.35 -9.91 -5.71
N LYS A 177 -1.06 -8.98 -6.33
CA LYS A 177 -2.45 -8.62 -5.97
C LYS A 177 -3.17 -8.05 -7.19
N PHE A 178 -4.05 -8.83 -7.78
CA PHE A 178 -4.71 -8.50 -9.05
C PHE A 178 -5.50 -7.19 -9.03
N PHE A 179 -6.04 -6.78 -7.90
CA PHE A 179 -6.83 -5.53 -7.81
C PHE A 179 -6.02 -4.29 -8.21
N LEU A 180 -4.69 -4.35 -8.24
CA LEU A 180 -3.82 -3.23 -8.66
C LEU A 180 -3.75 -2.99 -10.17
N TRP A 181 -4.53 -3.72 -10.99
CA TRP A 181 -4.58 -3.53 -12.44
C TRP A 181 -4.87 -2.09 -12.90
N PRO A 182 -5.60 -1.20 -12.15
CA PRO A 182 -5.80 0.19 -12.56
C PRO A 182 -4.49 0.99 -12.70
N LEU A 183 -3.39 0.53 -12.11
CA LEU A 183 -2.07 1.12 -12.32
C LEU A 183 -1.56 0.94 -13.77
N ALA A 184 -1.96 -0.14 -14.44
CA ALA A 184 -1.67 -0.30 -15.87
C ALA A 184 -2.43 0.74 -16.72
N VAL A 185 -3.66 1.11 -16.29
CA VAL A 185 -4.42 2.21 -16.93
C VAL A 185 -3.70 3.55 -16.74
N TRP A 186 -3.14 3.79 -15.54
CA TRP A 186 -2.31 4.99 -15.30
C TRP A 186 -1.10 5.03 -16.24
N LEU A 187 -0.33 3.94 -16.38
CA LEU A 187 0.79 3.88 -17.33
C LEU A 187 0.36 4.15 -18.77
N ALA A 188 -0.75 3.55 -19.20
CA ALA A 188 -1.32 3.75 -20.53
C ALA A 188 -1.73 5.23 -20.76
N SER A 189 -2.31 5.86 -19.71
CA SER A 189 -2.70 7.28 -19.77
C SER A 189 -1.49 8.21 -19.93
N GLU A 190 -0.34 7.83 -19.36
CA GLU A 190 0.95 8.50 -19.53
C GLU A 190 1.60 8.23 -20.91
N ARG A 191 0.89 7.50 -21.80
CA ARG A 191 1.38 7.06 -23.11
C ARG A 191 2.61 6.14 -23.06
N ARG A 192 2.81 5.44 -21.96
CA ARG A 192 3.91 4.49 -21.73
C ARG A 192 3.48 3.09 -22.13
N LEU A 193 3.19 2.90 -23.43
CA LEU A 193 2.57 1.68 -23.95
C LEU A 193 3.46 0.44 -23.80
N ARG A 194 4.79 0.58 -23.94
CA ARG A 194 5.73 -0.54 -23.72
C ARG A 194 5.76 -0.96 -22.25
N GLY A 195 5.74 0.01 -21.32
CA GLY A 195 5.62 -0.26 -19.89
C GLY A 195 4.29 -0.91 -19.54
N THR A 196 3.19 -0.44 -20.14
CA THR A 196 1.86 -1.06 -19.96
C THR A 196 1.85 -2.50 -20.46
N ALA A 197 2.38 -2.75 -21.66
CA ALA A 197 2.48 -4.10 -22.21
C ALA A 197 3.35 -5.01 -21.33
N LEU A 198 4.47 -4.48 -20.82
CA LEU A 198 5.32 -5.23 -19.89
C LEU A 198 4.60 -5.52 -18.56
N ALA A 199 3.84 -4.55 -18.02
CA ALA A 199 3.07 -4.75 -16.79
C ALA A 199 2.04 -5.86 -16.95
N VAL A 200 1.25 -5.82 -18.02
CA VAL A 200 0.27 -6.87 -18.34
C VAL A 200 0.96 -8.21 -18.62
N GLY A 201 2.05 -8.18 -19.42
CA GLY A 201 2.82 -9.39 -19.74
C GLY A 201 3.42 -10.05 -18.49
N THR A 202 3.96 -9.26 -17.54
CA THR A 202 4.50 -9.78 -16.28
C THR A 202 3.41 -10.40 -15.42
N ALA A 203 2.24 -9.76 -15.30
CA ALA A 203 1.10 -10.32 -14.57
C ALA A 203 0.60 -11.63 -15.19
N LEU A 204 0.47 -11.69 -16.52
CA LEU A 204 0.08 -12.91 -17.21
C LEU A 204 1.14 -14.02 -17.11
N ALA A 205 2.42 -13.66 -17.25
CA ALA A 205 3.53 -14.61 -17.12
C ALA A 205 3.57 -15.22 -15.71
N SER A 206 3.26 -14.45 -14.67
CA SER A 206 3.20 -14.96 -13.30
C SER A 206 2.10 -16.01 -13.11
N LEU A 207 0.93 -15.83 -13.75
CA LEU A 207 -0.14 -16.82 -13.75
C LEU A 207 0.27 -18.10 -14.51
N LEU A 208 0.94 -17.94 -15.65
CA LEU A 208 1.41 -19.07 -16.44
C LEU A 208 2.52 -19.85 -15.73
N LEU A 209 3.38 -19.17 -14.97
CA LEU A 209 4.45 -19.80 -14.19
C LEU A 209 3.90 -20.76 -13.14
N VAL A 210 2.76 -20.43 -12.53
CA VAL A 210 2.17 -21.22 -11.45
C VAL A 210 1.06 -22.17 -11.93
N ALA A 211 0.59 -22.02 -13.18
CA ALA A 211 -0.45 -22.85 -13.75
C ALA A 211 -0.18 -24.38 -13.72
N PRO A 212 1.09 -24.86 -13.85
CA PRO A 212 1.39 -26.30 -13.72
C PRO A 212 1.16 -26.85 -12.31
N PHE A 213 1.22 -26.01 -11.30
CA PHE A 213 1.07 -26.40 -9.89
C PHE A 213 -0.36 -26.21 -9.37
N MET A 214 -1.19 -25.51 -10.13
CA MET A 214 -2.52 -25.12 -9.69
C MET A 214 -3.51 -25.01 -10.87
N PRO A 215 -4.69 -25.64 -10.75
CA PRO A 215 -5.77 -25.42 -11.69
C PRO A 215 -6.29 -23.98 -11.60
N LEU A 216 -5.99 -23.14 -12.59
CA LEU A 216 -6.40 -21.71 -12.60
C LEU A 216 -7.92 -21.54 -12.42
N GLY A 217 -8.71 -22.50 -12.94
CA GLY A 217 -10.17 -22.49 -12.76
C GLY A 217 -10.59 -22.65 -11.29
N THR A 218 -9.87 -23.45 -10.51
CA THR A 218 -10.11 -23.60 -9.07
C THR A 218 -9.79 -22.31 -8.33
N TYR A 219 -8.63 -21.69 -8.63
CA TYR A 219 -8.26 -20.41 -8.06
C TYR A 219 -9.27 -19.29 -8.34
N VAL A 220 -9.75 -19.17 -9.59
CA VAL A 220 -10.76 -18.16 -9.95
C VAL A 220 -12.08 -18.41 -9.22
N ARG A 221 -12.53 -19.67 -9.11
CA ARG A 221 -13.75 -20.01 -8.35
C ARG A 221 -13.61 -19.63 -6.87
N MET A 222 -12.48 -19.99 -6.26
CA MET A 222 -12.17 -19.65 -4.90
C MET A 222 -12.19 -18.12 -4.65
N LEU A 223 -11.56 -17.32 -5.52
CA LEU A 223 -11.60 -15.87 -5.41
C LEU A 223 -13.02 -15.30 -5.52
N MET A 224 -13.86 -15.89 -6.39
CA MET A 224 -15.26 -15.47 -6.51
C MET A 224 -16.08 -15.83 -5.27
N GLU A 225 -15.84 -16.97 -4.66
CA GLU A 225 -16.52 -17.39 -3.42
C GLU A 225 -16.09 -16.55 -2.24
N LEU A 226 -14.79 -16.32 -2.06
CA LEU A 226 -14.26 -15.40 -1.04
C LEU A 226 -14.87 -14.00 -1.21
N GLY A 227 -14.89 -13.48 -2.45
CA GLY A 227 -15.50 -12.20 -2.75
C GLY A 227 -16.96 -12.13 -2.29
N ARG A 228 -17.74 -13.19 -2.48
CA ARG A 228 -19.15 -13.25 -2.05
C ARG A 228 -19.31 -13.39 -0.54
N THR A 229 -18.39 -14.08 0.12
CA THR A 229 -18.46 -14.34 1.56
C THR A 229 -18.12 -13.10 2.37
N PHE A 230 -17.09 -12.33 1.94
CA PHE A 230 -16.55 -11.22 2.74
C PHE A 230 -16.82 -9.84 2.15
N ASP A 231 -17.56 -9.72 1.02
CA ASP A 231 -17.78 -8.42 0.38
C ASP A 231 -18.62 -7.45 1.24
N GLN A 232 -19.47 -7.99 2.13
CA GLN A 232 -20.29 -7.18 3.05
C GLN A 232 -19.48 -6.72 4.27
N ASP A 233 -18.44 -7.46 4.67
CA ASP A 233 -17.63 -7.17 5.85
C ASP A 233 -16.41 -6.29 5.52
N ALA A 234 -16.09 -6.17 4.23
CA ALA A 234 -14.95 -5.42 3.75
C ALA A 234 -15.18 -3.90 3.82
N TYR A 235 -14.11 -3.14 4.05
CA TYR A 235 -14.14 -1.67 4.03
C TYR A 235 -14.19 -1.13 2.60
N THR A 236 -15.23 -1.49 1.86
CA THR A 236 -15.48 -1.10 0.47
C THR A 236 -16.76 -0.27 0.34
N VAL A 237 -16.94 0.39 -0.80
CA VAL A 237 -18.19 1.09 -1.08
C VAL A 237 -19.37 0.13 -1.14
N PHE A 238 -19.16 -1.07 -1.73
CA PHE A 238 -20.17 -2.12 -1.73
C PHE A 238 -20.52 -2.55 -0.30
N GLY A 239 -19.49 -2.88 0.52
CA GLY A 239 -19.66 -3.30 1.91
C GLY A 239 -20.47 -2.26 2.72
N LEU A 240 -20.11 -0.97 2.61
CA LEU A 240 -20.87 0.10 3.27
C LEU A 240 -22.35 0.13 2.84
N LEU A 241 -22.62 0.04 1.54
CA LEU A 241 -23.99 0.08 1.04
C LEU A 241 -24.80 -1.15 1.49
N ALA A 242 -24.18 -2.33 1.49
CA ALA A 242 -24.78 -3.56 1.98
C ALA A 242 -25.09 -3.49 3.48
N GLN A 243 -24.16 -2.99 4.29
CA GLN A 243 -24.35 -2.75 5.73
C GLN A 243 -25.47 -1.75 6.04
N LEU A 244 -25.71 -0.80 5.13
CA LEU A 244 -26.84 0.14 5.19
C LEU A 244 -28.16 -0.46 4.69
N GLY A 245 -28.17 -1.75 4.28
CA GLY A 245 -29.36 -2.44 3.81
C GLY A 245 -29.70 -2.19 2.33
N ALA A 246 -28.77 -1.67 1.54
CA ALA A 246 -29.00 -1.52 0.09
C ALA A 246 -29.03 -2.90 -0.58
N PRO A 247 -29.97 -3.14 -1.53
CA PRO A 247 -29.98 -4.38 -2.31
C PRO A 247 -28.69 -4.56 -3.13
N ASP A 248 -28.26 -5.79 -3.34
CA ASP A 248 -26.99 -6.12 -4.03
C ASP A 248 -26.82 -5.44 -5.39
N ALA A 249 -27.83 -5.53 -6.25
CA ALA A 249 -27.71 -5.00 -7.60
C ALA A 249 -27.49 -3.48 -7.66
N PRO A 250 -28.25 -2.62 -6.94
CA PRO A 250 -27.94 -1.20 -6.84
C PRO A 250 -26.58 -0.93 -6.19
N ALA A 251 -26.20 -1.64 -5.11
CA ALA A 251 -24.93 -1.43 -4.44
C ALA A 251 -23.74 -1.73 -5.37
N ARG A 252 -23.79 -2.83 -6.12
CA ARG A 252 -22.80 -3.16 -7.16
C ARG A 252 -22.81 -2.13 -8.29
N GLY A 253 -23.99 -1.67 -8.72
CA GLY A 253 -24.13 -0.63 -9.73
C GLY A 253 -23.42 0.68 -9.34
N VAL A 254 -23.61 1.15 -8.10
CA VAL A 254 -22.91 2.34 -7.56
C VAL A 254 -21.40 2.11 -7.50
N THR A 255 -20.95 0.96 -7.03
CA THR A 255 -19.53 0.61 -6.95
C THR A 255 -18.90 0.61 -8.34
N PHE A 256 -19.50 -0.05 -9.33
CA PHE A 256 -19.00 -0.05 -10.70
C PHE A 256 -18.99 1.34 -11.35
N ALA A 257 -20.03 2.15 -11.10
CA ALA A 257 -20.06 3.53 -11.58
C ALA A 257 -18.89 4.36 -10.98
N LEU A 258 -18.61 4.19 -9.69
CA LEU A 258 -17.50 4.85 -9.04
C LEU A 258 -16.15 4.37 -9.58
N VAL A 259 -15.96 3.07 -9.79
CA VAL A 259 -14.75 2.52 -10.44
C VAL A 259 -14.57 3.13 -11.82
N ALA A 260 -15.62 3.14 -12.64
CA ALA A 260 -15.57 3.73 -13.99
C ALA A 260 -15.21 5.23 -13.95
N LEU A 261 -15.78 5.97 -13.00
CA LEU A 261 -15.46 7.39 -12.78
C LEU A 261 -13.99 7.58 -12.38
N LEU A 262 -13.49 6.80 -11.42
CA LEU A 262 -12.10 6.87 -10.98
C LEU A 262 -11.12 6.48 -12.10
N LEU A 263 -11.44 5.47 -12.91
CA LEU A 263 -10.64 5.10 -14.07
C LEU A 263 -10.64 6.19 -15.15
N ALA A 264 -11.80 6.79 -15.43
CA ALA A 264 -11.91 7.91 -16.35
C ALA A 264 -11.13 9.14 -15.85
N ALA A 265 -11.21 9.42 -14.55
CA ALA A 265 -10.43 10.48 -13.92
C ALA A 265 -8.92 10.16 -13.94
N THR A 266 -8.53 8.92 -13.64
CA THR A 266 -7.13 8.44 -13.77
C THR A 266 -6.61 8.69 -15.18
N TRP A 267 -7.39 8.30 -16.19
CA TRP A 267 -7.01 8.46 -17.59
C TRP A 267 -6.89 9.94 -18.00
N ARG A 268 -7.87 10.77 -17.64
CA ARG A 268 -7.91 12.19 -18.02
C ARG A 268 -6.87 13.02 -17.30
N LEU A 269 -6.69 12.76 -16.01
CA LEU A 269 -5.78 13.54 -15.15
C LEU A 269 -4.38 12.92 -15.06
N ARG A 270 -4.20 11.70 -15.57
CA ARG A 270 -2.95 10.92 -15.49
C ARG A 270 -2.50 10.77 -14.04
N SER A 271 -3.45 10.53 -13.15
CA SER A 271 -3.23 10.62 -11.72
C SER A 271 -2.92 9.27 -11.10
N PHE A 272 -1.73 9.15 -10.51
CA PHE A 272 -1.30 7.98 -9.77
C PHE A 272 -2.14 7.72 -8.49
N PRO A 273 -2.46 8.73 -7.64
CA PRO A 273 -3.35 8.52 -6.50
C PRO A 273 -4.73 8.00 -6.88
N LEU A 274 -5.30 8.50 -7.99
CA LEU A 274 -6.63 8.04 -8.45
C LEU A 274 -6.57 6.60 -8.96
N ALA A 275 -5.47 6.17 -9.56
CA ALA A 275 -5.29 4.77 -9.96
C ALA A 275 -5.26 3.83 -8.74
N ILE A 276 -4.60 4.23 -7.64
CA ILE A 276 -4.59 3.47 -6.39
C ILE A 276 -5.99 3.45 -5.78
N ALA A 277 -6.69 4.59 -5.76
CA ALA A 277 -8.06 4.65 -5.27
C ALA A 277 -9.00 3.76 -6.11
N ALA A 278 -8.87 3.78 -7.45
CA ALA A 278 -9.62 2.90 -8.33
C ALA A 278 -9.33 1.42 -8.03
N ALA A 279 -8.08 1.08 -7.74
CA ALA A 279 -7.67 -0.27 -7.36
C ALA A 279 -8.36 -0.72 -6.05
N LEU A 280 -8.35 0.12 -5.03
CA LEU A 280 -9.01 -0.16 -3.75
C LEU A 280 -10.54 -0.27 -3.89
N VAL A 281 -11.17 0.58 -4.71
CA VAL A 281 -12.63 0.56 -4.91
C VAL A 281 -13.06 -0.63 -5.79
N CYS A 282 -12.24 -1.09 -6.73
CA CYS A 282 -12.59 -2.21 -7.60
C CYS A 282 -12.39 -3.58 -6.94
N SER A 283 -11.66 -3.65 -5.82
CA SER A 283 -11.48 -4.89 -5.07
C SER A 283 -12.76 -5.25 -4.33
N PRO A 284 -13.28 -6.47 -4.41
CA PRO A 284 -14.43 -6.91 -3.63
C PRO A 284 -14.12 -6.99 -2.13
N ILE A 285 -12.87 -7.26 -1.79
CA ILE A 285 -12.40 -7.36 -0.41
C ILE A 285 -11.26 -6.38 -0.22
N VAL A 286 -11.41 -5.45 0.71
CA VAL A 286 -10.36 -4.52 1.16
C VAL A 286 -10.40 -4.47 2.67
N TRP A 287 -9.34 -4.97 3.27
CA TRP A 287 -9.13 -4.84 4.71
C TRP A 287 -8.47 -3.51 5.04
N LEU A 288 -8.50 -3.14 6.32
CA LEU A 288 -8.02 -1.84 6.78
C LEU A 288 -6.55 -1.57 6.43
N ASP A 289 -5.71 -2.60 6.50
CA ASP A 289 -4.26 -2.55 6.21
C ASP A 289 -3.95 -2.18 4.75
N TYR A 290 -4.79 -2.57 3.77
CA TYR A 290 -4.57 -2.23 2.36
C TYR A 290 -4.56 -0.72 2.09
N TYR A 291 -5.23 0.05 2.94
CA TYR A 291 -5.21 1.50 2.84
C TYR A 291 -3.83 2.11 3.17
N ALA A 292 -2.89 1.35 3.74
CA ALA A 292 -1.50 1.77 3.87
C ALA A 292 -0.84 2.11 2.52
N LEU A 293 -1.34 1.56 1.40
CA LEU A 293 -0.87 1.90 0.05
C LEU A 293 -1.00 3.39 -0.27
N LEU A 294 -1.98 4.09 0.32
CA LEU A 294 -2.17 5.53 0.13
C LEU A 294 -1.11 6.38 0.84
N ALA A 295 -0.31 5.81 1.74
CA ALA A 295 0.83 6.51 2.33
C ALA A 295 1.89 6.88 1.27
N VAL A 296 2.03 6.08 0.21
CA VAL A 296 2.97 6.34 -0.88
C VAL A 296 2.64 7.63 -1.63
N PRO A 297 1.45 7.80 -2.24
CA PRO A 297 1.10 9.07 -2.89
C PRO A 297 1.00 10.23 -1.89
N LEU A 298 0.65 9.98 -0.62
CA LEU A 298 0.63 11.02 0.40
C LEU A 298 2.03 11.53 0.71
N ALA A 299 3.04 10.67 0.82
CA ALA A 299 4.43 11.07 1.00
C ALA A 299 4.95 11.89 -0.17
N VAL A 300 4.53 11.54 -1.38
CA VAL A 300 4.79 12.33 -2.58
C VAL A 300 4.13 13.70 -2.49
N ALA A 301 2.85 13.78 -2.15
CA ALA A 301 2.07 15.02 -2.11
C ALA A 301 2.45 15.93 -0.93
N ARG A 302 2.76 15.36 0.21
CA ARG A 302 3.05 16.04 1.48
C ARG A 302 4.29 15.43 2.16
N PRO A 303 5.51 15.75 1.69
CA PRO A 303 6.76 15.17 2.19
C PRO A 303 7.17 15.69 3.58
N ARG A 304 6.34 16.53 4.20
CA ARG A 304 6.51 17.04 5.57
C ARG A 304 5.25 16.81 6.37
N LEU A 305 5.40 16.75 7.68
CA LEU A 305 4.26 16.59 8.59
C LEU A 305 3.22 17.69 8.34
N SER A 306 2.00 17.26 8.10
CA SER A 306 0.84 18.13 7.87
C SER A 306 -0.42 17.45 8.41
N PRO A 307 -1.52 18.18 8.65
CA PRO A 307 -2.73 17.61 9.26
C PRO A 307 -3.27 16.38 8.54
N VAL A 308 -3.09 16.28 7.23
CA VAL A 308 -3.58 15.13 6.45
C VAL A 308 -2.91 13.80 6.87
N TRP A 309 -1.69 13.82 7.42
CA TRP A 309 -1.05 12.63 7.98
C TRP A 309 -1.72 12.11 9.25
N LEU A 310 -2.55 12.94 9.89
CA LEU A 310 -3.31 12.56 11.08
C LEU A 310 -4.71 12.08 10.75
N VAL A 311 -5.20 12.30 9.52
CA VAL A 311 -6.55 11.88 9.10
C VAL A 311 -6.78 10.39 9.28
N PRO A 312 -5.87 9.48 8.90
CA PRO A 312 -6.08 8.04 9.08
C PRO A 312 -6.19 7.59 10.55
N LEU A 313 -5.76 8.40 11.51
CA LEU A 313 -5.91 8.06 12.94
C LEU A 313 -7.37 7.96 13.38
N ILE A 314 -8.31 8.60 12.67
CA ILE A 314 -9.75 8.47 12.97
C ILE A 314 -10.27 7.04 12.75
N THR A 315 -9.54 6.23 11.99
CA THR A 315 -9.90 4.83 11.71
C THR A 315 -9.53 3.86 12.84
N TRP A 316 -8.96 4.34 13.96
CA TRP A 316 -8.80 3.51 15.17
C TRP A 316 -10.12 2.98 15.72
N GLY A 317 -11.24 3.70 15.51
CA GLY A 317 -12.55 3.18 15.86
C GLY A 317 -12.90 1.89 15.11
N ALA A 318 -12.50 1.79 13.85
CA ALA A 318 -12.71 0.61 13.02
C ALA A 318 -11.74 -0.54 13.36
N ALA A 319 -10.50 -0.24 13.82
CA ALA A 319 -9.49 -1.24 14.14
C ALA A 319 -9.81 -2.06 15.39
N GLY A 320 -10.72 -1.59 16.26
CA GLY A 320 -11.07 -2.24 17.51
C GLY A 320 -12.19 -3.28 17.42
N SER A 321 -12.89 -3.36 16.27
CA SER A 321 -14.08 -4.21 16.11
C SER A 321 -13.77 -5.70 15.82
N GLY A 322 -12.51 -6.13 15.88
CA GLY A 322 -12.10 -7.49 15.53
C GLY A 322 -12.08 -7.75 14.02
N PHE A 323 -11.83 -8.98 13.61
CA PHE A 323 -11.85 -9.32 12.19
C PHE A 323 -13.25 -9.10 11.59
N GLY A 324 -13.43 -8.02 10.85
CA GLY A 324 -14.25 -7.98 9.66
C GLY A 324 -15.76 -7.98 9.80
N ILE A 325 -16.38 -7.66 10.92
CA ILE A 325 -17.82 -7.36 10.85
C ILE A 325 -17.95 -5.83 10.77
N GLY A 326 -18.05 -5.33 9.54
CA GLY A 326 -18.16 -3.90 9.29
C GLY A 326 -19.43 -3.33 9.92
N ASP A 327 -19.27 -2.49 10.93
CA ASP A 327 -20.25 -1.48 11.29
C ASP A 327 -20.28 -0.43 10.17
N PRO A 328 -21.44 -0.01 9.66
CA PRO A 328 -21.53 1.01 8.61
C PRO A 328 -20.86 2.33 9.02
N VAL A 329 -20.81 2.66 10.30
CA VAL A 329 -20.10 3.85 10.81
C VAL A 329 -18.59 3.70 10.62
N ASP A 330 -18.05 2.53 10.90
CA ASP A 330 -16.63 2.24 10.75
C ASP A 330 -16.23 2.20 9.27
N SER A 331 -17.04 1.56 8.43
CA SER A 331 -16.84 1.56 6.97
C SER A 331 -16.89 2.97 6.39
N ALA A 332 -17.87 3.78 6.79
CA ALA A 332 -17.97 5.19 6.38
C ALA A 332 -16.74 6.00 6.84
N ARG A 333 -16.31 5.80 8.09
CA ARG A 333 -15.13 6.48 8.67
C ARG A 333 -13.87 6.17 7.88
N VAL A 334 -13.65 4.91 7.55
CA VAL A 334 -12.51 4.46 6.73
C VAL A 334 -12.57 5.07 5.33
N LEU A 335 -13.69 4.93 4.63
CA LEU A 335 -13.87 5.45 3.27
C LEU A 335 -13.74 6.97 3.20
N VAL A 336 -14.28 7.72 4.17
CA VAL A 336 -14.14 9.18 4.25
C VAL A 336 -12.68 9.57 4.49
N ALA A 337 -11.99 8.92 5.45
CA ALA A 337 -10.60 9.21 5.74
C ALA A 337 -9.73 9.09 4.49
N PHE A 338 -9.86 7.97 3.77
CA PHE A 338 -9.05 7.71 2.59
C PHE A 338 -9.54 8.42 1.33
N GLY A 339 -10.81 8.76 1.25
CA GLY A 339 -11.34 9.71 0.27
C GLY A 339 -10.66 11.08 0.38
N VAL A 340 -10.55 11.61 1.60
CA VAL A 340 -9.84 12.87 1.89
C VAL A 340 -8.35 12.77 1.52
N VAL A 341 -7.67 11.69 1.92
CA VAL A 341 -6.26 11.48 1.58
C VAL A 341 -6.07 11.43 0.06
N THR A 342 -6.91 10.66 -0.64
CA THR A 342 -6.86 10.56 -2.11
C THR A 342 -7.08 11.90 -2.78
N ALA A 343 -8.09 12.67 -2.34
CA ALA A 343 -8.39 13.99 -2.90
C ALA A 343 -7.21 14.96 -2.71
N VAL A 344 -6.61 15.00 -1.51
CA VAL A 344 -5.43 15.85 -1.24
C VAL A 344 -4.26 15.45 -2.14
N CYS A 345 -4.02 14.15 -2.34
CA CYS A 345 -2.95 13.67 -3.20
C CYS A 345 -3.19 14.03 -4.67
N ALA A 346 -4.41 13.83 -5.18
CA ALA A 346 -4.77 14.13 -6.56
C ALA A 346 -4.71 15.64 -6.88
N LEU A 347 -5.17 16.47 -5.95
CA LEU A 347 -5.05 17.93 -6.09
C LEU A 347 -3.60 18.38 -6.08
N ALA A 348 -2.77 17.87 -5.17
CA ALA A 348 -1.35 18.20 -5.11
C ALA A 348 -0.57 17.74 -6.35
N GLU A 349 -0.98 16.64 -6.98
CA GLU A 349 -0.38 16.16 -8.22
C GLU A 349 -0.74 17.06 -9.39
N ARG A 350 -1.97 17.57 -9.47
CA ARG A 350 -2.44 18.51 -10.51
C ARG A 350 -1.68 19.83 -10.50
N ASP A 351 -1.32 20.30 -9.30
CA ASP A 351 -0.61 21.58 -9.15
C ASP A 351 0.88 21.51 -9.50
N ARG A 352 1.41 20.30 -9.78
CA ARG A 352 2.79 20.13 -10.20
C ARG A 352 2.93 20.46 -11.69
N PRO A 353 3.95 21.25 -12.08
CA PRO A 353 4.25 21.44 -13.49
C PRO A 353 4.61 20.07 -14.09
N PRO A 354 4.07 19.75 -15.29
CA PRO A 354 4.43 18.53 -15.99
C PRO A 354 5.95 18.49 -16.23
N ALA A 355 6.54 17.28 -16.10
CA ALA A 355 8.00 17.09 -16.16
C ALA A 355 8.68 17.68 -17.41
N TRP A 356 7.95 17.82 -18.53
CA TRP A 356 8.46 18.41 -19.76
C TRP A 356 8.61 19.95 -19.71
N ARG A 357 8.06 20.62 -18.67
CA ARG A 357 8.27 22.06 -18.43
C ARG A 357 9.46 22.36 -17.53
N MET A 358 10.08 21.36 -16.95
CA MET A 358 11.34 21.55 -16.24
C MET A 358 12.45 21.54 -17.28
N GLU A 359 12.88 22.73 -17.74
CA GLU A 359 14.07 22.87 -18.53
C GLU A 359 15.24 22.16 -17.85
N PRO A 360 16.06 21.40 -18.59
CA PRO A 360 17.29 20.86 -18.02
C PRO A 360 18.11 22.05 -17.52
N ASP A 361 18.43 22.00 -16.23
CA ASP A 361 19.21 23.01 -15.52
C ASP A 361 20.38 23.45 -16.41
N ALA A 362 20.41 24.74 -16.74
CA ALA A 362 21.44 25.39 -17.58
C ALA A 362 22.85 25.35 -16.94
N ARG A 363 23.08 24.46 -15.97
CA ARG A 363 24.34 24.33 -15.21
C ARG A 363 25.36 23.39 -15.82
N THR A 364 25.14 22.89 -17.03
CA THR A 364 26.12 22.05 -17.74
C THR A 364 26.53 22.60 -19.12
N SER A 365 26.40 23.88 -19.33
CA SER A 365 27.14 24.50 -20.44
C SER A 365 28.61 24.60 -20.04
N PRO A 366 29.55 23.89 -20.69
CA PRO A 366 30.97 24.14 -20.49
C PRO A 366 31.20 25.60 -20.89
N GLN A 367 31.62 26.42 -19.93
CA GLN A 367 32.15 27.73 -20.28
C GLN A 367 33.26 27.51 -21.33
N ALA A 368 32.95 27.93 -22.56
CA ALA A 368 33.96 28.06 -23.59
C ALA A 368 35.00 29.06 -23.06
N THR A 369 36.10 28.55 -22.57
CA THR A 369 37.29 29.34 -22.30
C THR A 369 37.77 29.89 -23.66
N THR A 370 37.34 31.13 -23.97
CA THR A 370 37.99 31.95 -25.00
C THR A 370 39.39 32.30 -24.49
N GLY A 371 40.36 31.46 -24.85
CA GLY A 371 41.76 31.79 -24.72
C GLY A 371 42.08 32.89 -25.74
N THR A 372 42.21 34.11 -25.25
CA THR A 372 42.89 35.17 -25.95
C THR A 372 44.38 34.82 -26.02
N ALA A 373 44.82 34.37 -27.18
CA ALA A 373 46.24 34.35 -27.54
C ALA A 373 46.63 35.81 -27.85
N GLU A 374 47.33 36.46 -26.94
CA GLU A 374 48.10 37.66 -27.22
C GLU A 374 49.46 37.25 -27.70
N ALA A 375 49.78 37.73 -28.91
CA ALA A 375 51.09 37.62 -29.52
C ALA A 375 52.08 38.57 -28.86
N ALA A 376 53.30 38.11 -28.59
CA ALA A 376 54.54 38.87 -28.63
C ALA A 376 55.68 37.91 -29.00
#